data_a411c73f9db057e4ae84349230b1d8af
#
_entry.id   a411c73f9db057e4ae84349230b1d8af
#
_cell.length_a   1.000
_cell.length_b   1.000
_cell.length_c   1.000
_cell.angle_alpha   90.00
_cell.angle_beta   90.00
_cell.angle_gamma   90.00
#
_symmetry.space_group_name_H-M   'P 1'
#
loop_
_entity.id
_entity.type
_entity.pdbx_description
1 polymer ?
#
loop_
_entity_poly.entity_id
_entity_poly.type
_entity_poly.pdbx_seq_one_letter_code
_entity_poly.pdbx_strand_id
1 'polypeptide(L)'
;MIPALTSWRCRLHAVPVIALAGVLAGCVAGPDFKPPAPPSVSGYTTQPLTATTATQGVAAGSAQNFELDADIPGDWWALFHSQALDALIARALRNNHDLKAAQAALRVAHEDVLAQRGSFFPAVSTGFNASRQKDPSAALAPVPSNNAYLYSLFTPQLSISYSPDLFGLNRRTRESLQAQEQAARFQMVAAWTTL
;
A
#
# COMPACT_ATOMS: atom_id res chain seq x y z
N MET A 1 -69.64 -13.16 -2.10
CA MET A 1 -68.55 -14.02 -2.60
C MET A 1 -67.78 -13.21 -3.63
N ILE A 2 -66.64 -12.63 -3.25
CA ILE A 2 -65.74 -11.91 -4.15
C ILE A 2 -64.33 -12.49 -3.88
N PRO A 3 -63.65 -13.12 -4.85
CA PRO A 3 -62.33 -13.68 -4.62
C PRO A 3 -61.23 -12.66 -4.82
N ALA A 4 -60.20 -12.81 -4.01
CA ALA A 4 -58.99 -12.07 -3.95
C ALA A 4 -58.16 -12.12 -5.26
N LEU A 5 -57.87 -10.93 -5.85
CA LEU A 5 -57.00 -10.74 -7.01
C LEU A 5 -55.94 -9.62 -6.73
N THR A 6 -55.28 -9.65 -5.58
CA THR A 6 -54.32 -8.59 -5.20
C THR A 6 -52.92 -9.04 -4.90
N SER A 7 -52.53 -10.29 -5.12
CA SER A 7 -51.18 -10.78 -4.69
C SER A 7 -50.16 -11.02 -5.83
N TRP A 8 -50.54 -10.76 -7.09
CA TRP A 8 -49.61 -11.12 -8.20
C TRP A 8 -48.81 -9.95 -8.77
N ARG A 9 -49.22 -8.72 -8.52
CA ARG A 9 -48.51 -7.57 -9.04
C ARG A 9 -47.25 -7.19 -8.28
N CYS A 10 -47.10 -7.54 -7.00
CA CYS A 10 -45.92 -7.25 -6.21
C CYS A 10 -44.69 -8.15 -6.53
N ARG A 11 -44.95 -9.36 -7.10
CA ARG A 11 -43.87 -10.31 -7.40
C ARG A 11 -43.12 -10.02 -8.70
N LEU A 12 -43.75 -9.31 -9.65
CA LEU A 12 -43.10 -9.01 -10.93
C LEU A 12 -42.03 -7.91 -10.84
N HIS A 13 -42.06 -7.04 -9.81
CA HIS A 13 -41.10 -5.95 -9.66
C HIS A 13 -39.92 -6.30 -8.76
N ALA A 14 -40.02 -7.41 -7.98
CA ALA A 14 -38.92 -7.86 -7.11
C ALA A 14 -37.81 -8.59 -7.89
N VAL A 15 -38.14 -9.28 -8.96
CA VAL A 15 -37.17 -10.04 -9.75
C VAL A 15 -36.11 -9.16 -10.44
N PRO A 16 -36.44 -8.04 -11.12
CA PRO A 16 -35.43 -7.19 -11.74
C PRO A 16 -34.57 -6.43 -10.71
N VAL A 17 -35.09 -6.12 -9.52
CA VAL A 17 -34.32 -5.48 -8.44
C VAL A 17 -33.30 -6.45 -7.84
N ILE A 18 -33.65 -7.71 -7.65
CA ILE A 18 -32.73 -8.75 -7.16
C ILE A 18 -31.68 -9.09 -8.22
N ALA A 19 -32.03 -9.14 -9.50
CA ALA A 19 -31.08 -9.34 -10.60
C ALA A 19 -30.11 -8.18 -10.73
N LEU A 20 -30.56 -6.94 -10.57
CA LEU A 20 -29.70 -5.74 -10.59
C LEU A 20 -28.77 -5.68 -9.36
N ALA A 21 -29.24 -6.10 -8.18
CA ALA A 21 -28.42 -6.21 -6.98
C ALA A 21 -27.35 -7.30 -7.11
N GLY A 22 -27.63 -8.40 -7.81
CA GLY A 22 -26.68 -9.47 -8.08
C GLY A 22 -25.57 -9.06 -9.05
N VAL A 23 -25.84 -8.16 -9.99
CA VAL A 23 -24.82 -7.60 -10.90
C VAL A 23 -23.95 -6.56 -10.19
N LEU A 24 -24.47 -5.87 -9.19
CA LEU A 24 -23.74 -4.91 -8.35
C LEU A 24 -22.91 -5.59 -7.24
N ALA A 25 -23.16 -6.86 -6.92
CA ALA A 25 -22.27 -7.68 -6.09
C ALA A 25 -20.96 -8.04 -6.85
N GLY A 26 -20.53 -7.10 -7.61
CA GLY A 26 -19.56 -7.10 -8.64
C GLY A 26 -18.24 -7.74 -8.30
N CYS A 27 -17.82 -8.48 -9.22
CA CYS A 27 -16.52 -9.10 -9.33
C CYS A 27 -15.41 -8.08 -9.16
N VAL A 28 -14.85 -8.02 -7.97
CA VAL A 28 -13.48 -7.50 -7.84
C VAL A 28 -12.62 -8.40 -8.71
N ALA A 29 -12.08 -7.86 -9.80
CA ALA A 29 -11.27 -8.61 -10.73
C ALA A 29 -9.99 -9.10 -10.03
N GLY A 30 -9.70 -10.39 -10.15
CA GLY A 30 -8.49 -11.03 -9.64
C GLY A 30 -8.66 -11.75 -8.29
N PRO A 31 -7.80 -12.74 -8.01
CA PRO A 31 -7.81 -13.49 -6.76
C PRO A 31 -7.30 -12.65 -5.59
N ASP A 32 -7.78 -12.94 -4.39
CA ASP A 32 -7.24 -12.36 -3.17
C ASP A 32 -5.84 -12.94 -2.89
N PHE A 33 -4.91 -12.06 -2.54
CA PHE A 33 -3.57 -12.48 -2.17
C PHE A 33 -3.61 -13.37 -0.93
N LYS A 34 -2.96 -14.54 -1.03
CA LYS A 34 -2.71 -15.44 0.10
C LYS A 34 -1.19 -15.59 0.24
N PRO A 35 -0.63 -15.36 1.44
CA PRO A 35 0.78 -15.63 1.68
C PRO A 35 1.10 -17.09 1.34
N PRO A 36 2.27 -17.37 0.71
CA PRO A 36 2.73 -18.73 0.50
C PRO A 36 2.84 -19.47 1.83
N ALA A 37 2.52 -20.75 1.83
CA ALA A 37 2.78 -21.56 3.01
C ALA A 37 4.28 -21.64 3.30
N PRO A 38 4.70 -21.64 4.56
CA PRO A 38 6.10 -21.86 4.91
C PRO A 38 6.58 -23.22 4.38
N PRO A 39 7.90 -23.38 4.11
CA PRO A 39 8.45 -24.66 3.68
C PRO A 39 8.07 -25.77 4.66
N SER A 40 7.71 -26.95 4.13
CA SER A 40 7.33 -28.12 4.94
C SER A 40 8.54 -28.82 5.59
N VAL A 41 9.75 -28.40 5.24
CA VAL A 41 10.99 -28.96 5.76
C VAL A 41 11.43 -28.20 7.01
N SER A 42 11.77 -28.90 8.07
CA SER A 42 12.19 -28.34 9.36
C SER A 42 13.72 -28.17 9.48
N GLY A 43 14.51 -28.52 8.46
CA GLY A 43 15.95 -28.41 8.51
C GLY A 43 16.61 -28.40 7.14
N TYR A 44 17.89 -28.01 7.11
CA TYR A 44 18.67 -27.88 5.87
C TYR A 44 19.51 -29.17 5.59
N THR A 45 19.46 -30.15 6.47
CA THR A 45 20.20 -31.43 6.35
C THR A 45 19.23 -32.59 6.33
N THR A 46 19.61 -33.70 5.68
CA THR A 46 18.81 -34.93 5.60
C THR A 46 18.57 -35.60 6.95
N GLN A 47 19.45 -35.35 7.91
CA GLN A 47 19.32 -35.81 9.30
C GLN A 47 19.46 -34.58 10.22
N PRO A 48 18.67 -34.48 11.30
CA PRO A 48 18.82 -33.43 12.27
C PRO A 48 20.21 -33.44 12.90
N LEU A 49 20.94 -32.34 12.83
CA LEU A 49 22.18 -32.14 13.57
C LEU A 49 21.81 -31.75 15.00
N THR A 50 22.11 -32.61 15.97
CA THR A 50 21.82 -32.34 17.39
C THR A 50 23.01 -31.72 18.12
N ALA A 51 24.24 -32.04 17.70
CA ALA A 51 25.45 -31.50 18.29
C ALA A 51 26.62 -31.48 17.30
N THR A 52 27.62 -30.61 17.56
CA THR A 52 28.88 -30.61 16.84
C THR A 52 29.84 -31.66 17.46
N THR A 53 30.85 -32.08 16.69
CA THR A 53 31.93 -32.95 17.23
C THR A 53 32.92 -32.08 18.02
N ALA A 54 33.30 -32.54 19.20
CA ALA A 54 34.33 -31.87 20.00
C ALA A 54 35.71 -31.97 19.35
N THR A 55 36.49 -30.87 19.33
CA THR A 55 37.87 -30.83 18.87
C THR A 55 38.78 -30.51 20.05
N GLN A 56 39.73 -31.42 20.34
CA GLN A 56 40.66 -31.22 21.45
C GLN A 56 41.76 -30.21 21.09
N GLY A 57 42.21 -29.43 22.09
CA GLY A 57 43.32 -28.49 21.93
C GLY A 57 43.00 -27.16 21.25
N VAL A 58 41.74 -26.88 20.96
CA VAL A 58 41.28 -25.63 20.38
C VAL A 58 40.44 -24.88 21.39
N ALA A 59 40.64 -23.56 21.52
CA ALA A 59 39.78 -22.71 22.32
C ALA A 59 38.33 -22.79 21.79
N ALA A 60 37.37 -23.00 22.68
CA ALA A 60 35.97 -23.26 22.34
C ALA A 60 35.70 -24.55 21.54
N GLY A 61 36.61 -25.52 21.57
CA GLY A 61 36.49 -26.81 20.86
C GLY A 61 35.56 -27.83 21.53
N SER A 62 34.83 -27.49 22.59
CA SER A 62 33.81 -28.36 23.19
C SER A 62 32.62 -28.54 22.23
N ALA A 63 31.97 -29.71 22.28
CA ALA A 63 30.75 -29.95 21.50
C ALA A 63 29.67 -28.94 21.85
N GLN A 64 29.04 -28.39 20.82
CA GLN A 64 27.93 -27.45 20.94
C GLN A 64 26.64 -28.17 20.54
N ASN A 65 25.57 -27.90 21.26
CA ASN A 65 24.24 -28.42 20.94
C ASN A 65 23.46 -27.41 20.09
N PHE A 66 22.69 -27.93 19.13
CA PHE A 66 21.76 -27.14 18.35
C PHE A 66 20.39 -27.18 19.05
N GLU A 67 19.87 -26.03 19.42
CA GLU A 67 18.50 -25.89 19.91
C GLU A 67 17.63 -25.51 18.72
N LEU A 68 16.71 -26.42 18.35
CA LEU A 68 15.71 -26.16 17.30
C LEU A 68 14.65 -25.21 17.88
N ASP A 69 14.12 -24.35 17.00
CA ASP A 69 13.06 -23.41 17.32
C ASP A 69 13.40 -22.33 18.38
N ALA A 70 14.67 -22.23 18.80
CA ALA A 70 15.12 -21.13 19.63
C ALA A 70 15.14 -19.82 18.80
N ASP A 71 14.55 -18.76 19.35
CA ASP A 71 14.60 -17.44 18.73
C ASP A 71 16.03 -16.87 18.84
N ILE A 72 16.55 -16.35 17.72
CA ILE A 72 17.87 -15.71 17.72
C ILE A 72 17.65 -14.24 18.09
N PRO A 73 18.22 -13.78 19.24
CA PRO A 73 18.11 -12.37 19.62
C PRO A 73 18.63 -11.45 18.51
N GLY A 74 17.94 -10.34 18.27
CA GLY A 74 18.36 -9.35 17.29
C GLY A 74 19.75 -8.75 17.58
N ASP A 75 20.17 -8.78 18.84
CA ASP A 75 21.47 -8.32 19.35
C ASP A 75 22.39 -9.50 19.70
N TRP A 76 22.43 -10.53 18.83
CA TRP A 76 23.19 -11.78 19.02
C TRP A 76 24.65 -11.56 19.41
N TRP A 77 25.28 -10.43 19.06
CA TRP A 77 26.65 -10.09 19.45
C TRP A 77 26.83 -9.85 20.95
N ALA A 78 25.75 -9.56 21.68
CA ALA A 78 25.79 -9.43 23.15
C ALA A 78 26.19 -10.73 23.85
N LEU A 79 25.99 -11.86 23.19
CA LEU A 79 26.44 -13.18 23.68
C LEU A 79 27.98 -13.30 23.85
N PHE A 80 28.75 -12.43 23.17
CA PHE A 80 30.22 -12.39 23.33
C PHE A 80 30.67 -11.62 24.59
N HIS A 81 29.75 -10.94 25.29
CA HIS A 81 30.03 -10.16 26.49
C HIS A 81 31.20 -9.17 26.34
N SER A 82 31.33 -8.58 25.18
CA SER A 82 32.41 -7.65 24.80
C SER A 82 31.90 -6.25 24.63
N GLN A 83 32.13 -5.36 25.62
CA GLN A 83 31.75 -3.95 25.53
C GLN A 83 32.35 -3.23 24.31
N ALA A 84 33.56 -3.61 23.91
CA ALA A 84 34.23 -3.04 22.73
C ALA A 84 33.48 -3.42 21.44
N LEU A 85 33.00 -4.66 21.32
CA LEU A 85 32.20 -5.13 20.19
C LEU A 85 30.84 -4.43 20.18
N ASP A 86 30.17 -4.34 21.32
CA ASP A 86 28.86 -3.66 21.45
C ASP A 86 28.96 -2.20 21.02
N ALA A 87 30.00 -1.48 21.46
CA ALA A 87 30.22 -0.09 21.11
C ALA A 87 30.51 0.08 19.60
N LEU A 88 31.26 -0.84 19.00
CA LEU A 88 31.59 -0.84 17.58
C LEU A 88 30.32 -1.03 16.75
N ILE A 89 29.54 -2.06 17.03
CA ILE A 89 28.29 -2.36 16.33
C ILE A 89 27.27 -1.22 16.49
N ALA A 90 27.11 -0.72 17.71
CA ALA A 90 26.22 0.40 17.95
C ALA A 90 26.62 1.66 17.14
N ARG A 91 27.93 1.90 16.98
CA ARG A 91 28.44 2.99 16.13
C ARG A 91 28.20 2.73 14.65
N ALA A 92 28.39 1.49 14.19
CA ALA A 92 28.14 1.09 12.81
C ALA A 92 26.65 1.29 12.47
N LEU A 93 25.74 0.75 13.27
CA LEU A 93 24.30 0.88 13.06
C LEU A 93 23.82 2.33 13.02
N ARG A 94 24.36 3.22 13.88
CA ARG A 94 23.98 4.64 13.89
C ARG A 94 24.47 5.40 12.66
N ASN A 95 25.64 5.03 12.13
CA ASN A 95 26.32 5.81 11.09
C ASN A 95 26.20 5.19 9.69
N ASN A 96 25.68 3.99 9.56
CA ASN A 96 25.55 3.32 8.27
C ASN A 96 24.58 4.09 7.36
N HIS A 97 25.04 4.42 6.16
CA HIS A 97 24.25 5.15 5.17
C HIS A 97 23.26 4.26 4.42
N ASP A 98 23.60 2.97 4.23
CA ASP A 98 22.73 2.02 3.55
C ASP A 98 21.50 1.70 4.41
N LEU A 99 21.68 1.57 5.73
CA LEU A 99 20.57 1.40 6.66
C LEU A 99 19.64 2.63 6.66
N LYS A 100 20.21 3.84 6.63
CA LYS A 100 19.42 5.08 6.51
C LYS A 100 18.68 5.16 5.18
N ALA A 101 19.30 4.72 4.09
CA ALA A 101 18.66 4.65 2.77
C ALA A 101 17.51 3.63 2.77
N ALA A 102 17.70 2.44 3.36
CA ALA A 102 16.65 1.44 3.49
C ALA A 102 15.47 1.94 4.34
N GLN A 103 15.75 2.65 5.45
CA GLN A 103 14.70 3.28 6.26
C GLN A 103 13.94 4.36 5.48
N ALA A 104 14.62 5.14 4.65
CA ALA A 104 13.99 6.14 3.80
C ALA A 104 13.13 5.48 2.71
N ALA A 105 13.60 4.40 2.09
CA ALA A 105 12.85 3.63 1.11
C ALA A 105 11.58 3.02 1.70
N LEU A 106 11.63 2.48 2.93
CA LEU A 106 10.45 2.00 3.64
C LEU A 106 9.44 3.12 3.89
N ARG A 107 9.91 4.32 4.27
CA ARG A 107 9.00 5.48 4.44
C ARG A 107 8.33 5.87 3.13
N VAL A 108 9.07 5.89 2.03
CA VAL A 108 8.49 6.17 0.70
C VAL A 108 7.39 5.16 0.38
N ALA A 109 7.67 3.86 0.51
CA ALA A 109 6.68 2.82 0.24
C ALA A 109 5.43 2.94 1.15
N HIS A 110 5.60 3.33 2.41
CA HIS A 110 4.49 3.60 3.33
C HIS A 110 3.64 4.80 2.88
N GLU A 111 4.29 5.91 2.49
CA GLU A 111 3.59 7.12 2.01
C GLU A 111 2.85 6.86 0.70
N ASP A 112 3.37 5.99 -0.18
CA ASP A 112 2.67 5.57 -1.40
C ASP A 112 1.36 4.83 -1.08
N VAL A 113 1.36 3.97 -0.05
CA VAL A 113 0.11 3.32 0.43
C VAL A 113 -0.87 4.35 0.96
N LEU A 114 -0.40 5.37 1.70
CA LEU A 114 -1.25 6.45 2.22
C LEU A 114 -1.79 7.32 1.09
N ALA A 115 -0.97 7.68 0.12
CA ALA A 115 -1.38 8.45 -1.06
C ALA A 115 -2.48 7.72 -1.84
N GLN A 116 -2.33 6.39 -2.05
CA GLN A 116 -3.35 5.59 -2.73
C GLN A 116 -4.68 5.55 -1.97
N ARG A 117 -4.69 5.70 -0.64
CA ARG A 117 -5.95 5.83 0.11
C ARG A 117 -6.75 7.07 -0.31
N GLY A 118 -6.07 8.12 -0.76
CA GLY A 118 -6.71 9.33 -1.27
C GLY A 118 -7.64 9.06 -2.45
N SER A 119 -7.35 8.06 -3.29
CA SER A 119 -8.19 7.72 -4.46
C SER A 119 -9.57 7.15 -4.11
N PHE A 120 -9.83 6.79 -2.85
CA PHE A 120 -11.15 6.38 -2.37
C PHE A 120 -12.05 7.56 -1.97
N PHE A 121 -11.53 8.78 -1.99
CA PHE A 121 -12.26 9.99 -1.62
C PHE A 121 -12.46 10.91 -2.83
N PRO A 122 -13.48 11.79 -2.81
CA PRO A 122 -13.62 12.81 -3.82
C PRO A 122 -12.42 13.75 -3.87
N ALA A 123 -11.92 14.02 -5.07
CA ALA A 123 -10.92 15.06 -5.30
C ALA A 123 -11.61 16.42 -5.46
N VAL A 124 -11.18 17.38 -4.68
CA VAL A 124 -11.67 18.77 -4.73
C VAL A 124 -10.54 19.65 -5.25
N SER A 125 -10.80 20.37 -6.32
CA SER A 125 -9.86 21.34 -6.88
C SER A 125 -10.51 22.70 -7.04
N THR A 126 -9.72 23.73 -6.82
CA THR A 126 -10.14 25.12 -7.04
C THR A 126 -9.26 25.75 -8.11
N GLY A 127 -9.88 26.52 -8.98
CA GLY A 127 -9.20 27.29 -10.01
C GLY A 127 -9.70 28.72 -10.02
N PHE A 128 -8.81 29.65 -10.33
CA PHE A 128 -9.16 31.03 -10.61
C PHE A 128 -8.44 31.47 -11.87
N ASN A 129 -9.22 31.90 -12.85
CA ASN A 129 -8.66 32.46 -14.07
C ASN A 129 -9.11 33.90 -14.23
N ALA A 130 -8.16 34.79 -14.46
CA ALA A 130 -8.42 36.19 -14.81
C ALA A 130 -7.93 36.44 -16.23
N SER A 131 -8.80 36.87 -17.09
CA SER A 131 -8.47 37.21 -18.47
C SER A 131 -9.00 38.56 -18.86
N ARG A 132 -8.29 39.26 -19.73
CA ARG A 132 -8.77 40.49 -20.38
C ARG A 132 -8.90 40.23 -21.87
N GLN A 133 -10.10 40.39 -22.37
CA GLN A 133 -10.45 40.05 -23.73
C GLN A 133 -10.91 41.28 -24.49
N LYS A 134 -10.62 41.33 -25.80
CA LYS A 134 -11.11 42.33 -26.71
C LYS A 134 -11.77 41.60 -27.88
N ASP A 135 -13.06 41.75 -28.02
CA ASP A 135 -13.80 41.19 -29.13
C ASP A 135 -13.80 42.15 -30.34
N PRO A 136 -13.64 41.67 -31.57
CA PRO A 136 -13.69 42.52 -32.75
C PRO A 136 -15.11 42.98 -33.00
N SER A 137 -15.28 44.28 -33.22
CA SER A 137 -16.60 44.91 -33.42
C SER A 137 -17.35 44.40 -34.64
N ALA A 138 -16.67 43.74 -35.58
CA ALA A 138 -17.26 43.22 -36.82
C ALA A 138 -17.77 41.77 -36.72
N ALA A 139 -17.49 41.04 -35.61
CA ALA A 139 -17.74 39.60 -35.52
C ALA A 139 -18.99 39.23 -34.72
N LEU A 140 -19.68 40.19 -34.08
CA LEU A 140 -20.74 39.87 -33.13
C LEU A 140 -22.03 40.59 -33.46
N ALA A 141 -23.17 39.91 -33.25
CA ALA A 141 -24.45 40.53 -33.16
C ALA A 141 -24.47 41.67 -32.11
N PRO A 142 -25.25 42.70 -32.28
CA PRO A 142 -25.30 43.83 -31.36
C PRO A 142 -25.55 43.34 -29.94
N VAL A 143 -24.61 43.59 -29.04
CA VAL A 143 -24.79 43.30 -27.61
C VAL A 143 -25.72 44.35 -27.03
N PRO A 144 -26.82 44.01 -26.37
CA PRO A 144 -27.63 44.99 -25.70
C PRO A 144 -26.78 45.67 -24.64
N SER A 145 -26.80 46.93 -24.56
CA SER A 145 -26.49 47.81 -23.46
C SER A 145 -25.23 48.64 -23.48
N ASN A 146 -24.01 48.22 -23.73
CA ASN A 146 -22.90 49.19 -23.62
C ASN A 146 -21.68 48.94 -24.49
N ASN A 147 -21.78 48.06 -25.48
CA ASN A 147 -20.74 47.79 -26.49
C ASN A 147 -19.29 47.77 -25.95
N ALA A 148 -19.09 47.21 -24.77
CA ALA A 148 -17.79 47.08 -24.19
C ALA A 148 -17.03 45.94 -24.91
N TYR A 149 -16.40 46.27 -26.03
CA TYR A 149 -15.56 45.29 -26.77
C TYR A 149 -14.29 44.85 -25.98
N LEU A 150 -13.99 45.56 -24.91
CA LEU A 150 -12.90 45.29 -24.03
C LEU A 150 -13.43 45.01 -22.63
N TYR A 151 -13.28 43.78 -22.15
CA TYR A 151 -13.76 43.36 -20.83
C TYR A 151 -12.76 42.48 -20.11
N SER A 152 -12.92 42.44 -18.79
CA SER A 152 -12.16 41.51 -17.92
C SER A 152 -13.12 40.40 -17.48
N LEU A 153 -12.69 39.17 -17.66
CA LEU A 153 -13.43 37.98 -17.23
C LEU A 153 -12.70 37.34 -16.07
N PHE A 154 -13.39 37.19 -14.98
CA PHE A 154 -12.91 36.47 -13.78
C PHE A 154 -13.74 35.19 -13.61
N THR A 155 -13.08 34.05 -13.67
CA THR A 155 -13.75 32.76 -13.60
C THR A 155 -13.22 31.99 -12.38
N PRO A 156 -13.84 32.17 -11.20
CA PRO A 156 -13.63 31.25 -10.09
C PRO A 156 -14.29 29.92 -10.41
N GLN A 157 -13.59 28.82 -10.14
CA GLN A 157 -14.10 27.48 -10.40
C GLN A 157 -13.81 26.57 -9.19
N LEU A 158 -14.81 25.83 -8.77
CA LEU A 158 -14.70 24.72 -7.85
C LEU A 158 -15.09 23.44 -8.60
N SER A 159 -14.18 22.46 -8.61
CA SER A 159 -14.43 21.17 -9.27
C SER A 159 -14.33 20.06 -8.23
N ILE A 160 -15.35 19.21 -8.21
CA ILE A 160 -15.40 18.01 -7.36
C ILE A 160 -15.53 16.82 -8.29
N SER A 161 -14.57 15.89 -8.21
CA SER A 161 -14.58 14.65 -9.00
C SER A 161 -14.49 13.45 -8.09
N TYR A 162 -15.31 12.45 -8.37
CA TYR A 162 -15.30 11.17 -7.66
C TYR A 162 -15.50 10.02 -8.63
N SER A 163 -14.62 9.02 -8.55
CA SER A 163 -14.72 7.78 -9.33
C SER A 163 -14.88 6.62 -8.36
N PRO A 164 -16.07 6.03 -8.23
CA PRO A 164 -16.26 4.85 -7.38
C PRO A 164 -15.50 3.65 -7.93
N ASP A 165 -14.91 2.87 -7.03
CA ASP A 165 -14.11 1.68 -7.39
C ASP A 165 -15.01 0.45 -7.61
N LEU A 166 -15.76 0.45 -8.72
CA LEU A 166 -16.73 -0.60 -9.03
C LEU A 166 -16.07 -1.95 -9.36
N PHE A 167 -14.88 -1.92 -9.96
CA PHE A 167 -14.16 -3.12 -10.40
C PHE A 167 -12.94 -3.46 -9.55
N GLY A 168 -12.69 -2.69 -8.48
CA GLY A 168 -11.65 -2.97 -7.52
C GLY A 168 -10.24 -2.55 -7.96
N LEU A 169 -10.09 -1.66 -8.97
CA LEU A 169 -8.79 -1.16 -9.42
C LEU A 169 -8.00 -0.51 -8.27
N ASN A 170 -8.62 0.44 -7.58
CA ASN A 170 -7.99 1.14 -6.46
C ASN A 170 -7.66 0.21 -5.30
N ARG A 171 -8.54 -0.77 -5.04
CA ARG A 171 -8.32 -1.80 -4.03
C ARG A 171 -7.09 -2.65 -4.37
N ARG A 172 -6.99 -3.16 -5.61
CA ARG A 172 -5.85 -3.98 -6.06
C ARG A 172 -4.55 -3.19 -6.13
N THR A 173 -4.62 -1.93 -6.53
CA THR A 173 -3.45 -1.04 -6.50
C THR A 173 -2.94 -0.86 -5.06
N ARG A 174 -3.85 -0.64 -4.11
CA ARG A 174 -3.49 -0.53 -2.69
C ARG A 174 -2.87 -1.83 -2.16
N GLU A 175 -3.42 -3.00 -2.49
CA GLU A 175 -2.87 -4.31 -2.11
C GLU A 175 -1.44 -4.50 -2.66
N SER A 176 -1.21 -4.12 -3.92
CA SER A 176 0.11 -4.15 -4.53
C SER A 176 1.11 -3.25 -3.80
N LEU A 177 0.72 -2.01 -3.48
CA LEU A 177 1.56 -1.09 -2.73
C LEU A 177 1.85 -1.58 -1.30
N GLN A 178 0.88 -2.20 -0.64
CA GLN A 178 1.09 -2.84 0.66
C GLN A 178 2.10 -4.00 0.60
N ALA A 179 2.07 -4.79 -0.47
CA ALA A 179 3.08 -5.83 -0.69
C ALA A 179 4.46 -5.23 -0.93
N GLN A 180 4.57 -4.11 -1.64
CA GLN A 180 5.82 -3.38 -1.83
C GLN A 180 6.35 -2.78 -0.52
N GLU A 181 5.48 -2.24 0.34
CA GLU A 181 5.84 -1.76 1.68
C GLU A 181 6.41 -2.91 2.53
N GLN A 182 5.78 -4.10 2.50
CA GLN A 182 6.29 -5.28 3.19
C GLN A 182 7.66 -5.71 2.64
N ALA A 183 7.84 -5.71 1.31
CA ALA A 183 9.13 -6.00 0.69
C ALA A 183 10.22 -5.02 1.15
N ALA A 184 9.93 -3.72 1.17
CA ALA A 184 10.84 -2.70 1.67
C ALA A 184 11.19 -2.90 3.16
N ARG A 185 10.23 -3.35 3.97
CA ARG A 185 10.46 -3.69 5.37
C ARG A 185 11.45 -4.84 5.52
N PHE A 186 11.29 -5.92 4.74
CA PHE A 186 12.23 -7.04 4.76
C PHE A 186 13.60 -6.67 4.22
N GLN A 187 13.68 -5.79 3.22
CA GLN A 187 14.94 -5.25 2.73
C GLN A 187 15.66 -4.43 3.81
N MET A 188 14.93 -3.64 4.60
CA MET A 188 15.53 -2.93 5.74
C MET A 188 16.05 -3.90 6.80
N VAL A 189 15.32 -4.98 7.11
CA VAL A 189 15.80 -6.03 8.04
C VAL A 189 17.05 -6.72 7.49
N ALA A 190 17.06 -7.03 6.18
CA ALA A 190 18.24 -7.62 5.53
C ALA A 190 19.46 -6.68 5.59
N ALA A 191 19.27 -5.38 5.34
CA ALA A 191 20.34 -4.39 5.47
C ALA A 191 20.87 -4.28 6.90
N TRP A 192 20.02 -4.46 7.89
CA TRP A 192 20.40 -4.46 9.31
C TRP A 192 21.19 -5.74 9.68
N THR A 193 20.78 -6.90 9.17
CA THR A 193 21.43 -8.19 9.49
C THR A 193 22.74 -8.42 8.75
N THR A 194 22.96 -7.73 7.63
CA THR A 194 24.20 -7.84 6.83
C THR A 194 25.28 -6.86 7.22
N LEU A 195 24.99 -5.94 8.13
CA LEU A 195 25.95 -4.97 8.67
C LEU A 195 26.82 -5.60 9.75
#